data_b9de9619c606f828e0e3da7d0f1ae5f5
#
_entry.id   b9de9619c606f828e0e3da7d0f1ae5f5
#
_cell.length_a   1.000
_cell.length_b   1.000
_cell.length_c   1.000
_cell.angle_alpha   90.00
_cell.angle_beta   90.00
_cell.angle_gamma   90.00
#
_symmetry.space_group_name_H-M   'P 1'
#
loop_
_entity.id
_entity.type
_entity.pdbx_description
1 polymer ?
#
loop_
_entity_poly.entity_id
_entity_poly.type
_entity_poly.pdbx_seq_one_letter_code
_entity_poly.pdbx_strand_id
1 'polypeptide(L)'
;MPRFVRSFAALPVITASMLFASLMTGNAIAAGPAPSPVTPALVSAAVKEGTVTFYTSIDLQVAQDLATAFQNKYPGITVQVERSGAERIYQRITQEYDSKIHNVDVVDSSDAANLVDYKKNGWLAAYVPAEVGKWPVRQRDPDGFFASDRATLSVLGYNTKLIQPADAPKSYADLLDPKWKDKIVKAHPSYSGNIMTATYELSKAPGLGWPYLQKLGQQQIMQVQSSTEPPKKLALGERPVMFDGNEYNALMLIDTQAPIAIVYPAEGTPLVSGAAGVMKDGPHPNAARLFINYLFSVEGQQLLVTTGELRSFNPGITEPASRVPLSKIKVFTADPAEQEKAVDEIKQKYSEYFGT
;
A
#
# COMPACT_ATOMS: atom_id res chain seq x y z
N MET A 1 104.24 -23.25 -17.34
CA MET A 1 103.00 -22.72 -17.86
C MET A 1 101.83 -23.27 -17.03
N PRO A 2 101.24 -22.47 -16.12
CA PRO A 2 100.12 -22.97 -15.33
C PRO A 2 98.77 -22.65 -15.96
N ARG A 3 97.89 -23.63 -15.91
CA ARG A 3 96.49 -23.56 -16.37
C ARG A 3 95.63 -22.92 -15.27
N PHE A 4 94.95 -21.81 -15.57
CA PHE A 4 93.89 -21.17 -14.73
C PHE A 4 92.59 -22.00 -14.87
N VAL A 5 92.10 -22.48 -13.70
CA VAL A 5 90.74 -23.02 -13.58
C VAL A 5 89.85 -21.91 -13.07
N ARG A 6 88.83 -21.54 -13.86
CA ARG A 6 87.80 -20.59 -13.47
C ARG A 6 86.65 -21.39 -12.79
N SER A 7 86.43 -21.07 -11.49
CA SER A 7 85.26 -21.51 -10.75
C SER A 7 84.10 -20.59 -11.10
N PHE A 8 83.00 -21.17 -11.55
CA PHE A 8 81.65 -20.44 -11.65
C PHE A 8 80.93 -20.64 -10.38
N ALA A 9 80.66 -19.54 -9.70
CA ALA A 9 79.75 -19.44 -8.54
C ALA A 9 78.28 -19.33 -9.05
N ALA A 10 77.46 -20.29 -8.65
CA ALA A 10 76.00 -20.23 -8.91
C ALA A 10 75.33 -19.37 -7.85
N LEU A 11 74.62 -18.31 -8.29
CA LEU A 11 73.69 -17.55 -7.44
C LEU A 11 72.33 -18.29 -7.33
N PRO A 12 71.72 -18.34 -6.17
CA PRO A 12 70.37 -18.85 -6.02
C PRO A 12 69.34 -17.80 -6.46
N VAL A 13 68.49 -18.18 -7.39
CA VAL A 13 67.29 -17.41 -7.78
C VAL A 13 66.23 -17.56 -6.68
N ILE A 14 65.96 -16.53 -5.91
CA ILE A 14 64.83 -16.48 -4.98
C ILE A 14 63.60 -16.07 -5.77
N THR A 15 62.72 -17.02 -6.05
CA THR A 15 61.39 -16.79 -6.61
C THR A 15 60.48 -16.28 -5.49
N ALA A 16 60.22 -14.96 -5.43
CA ALA A 16 59.22 -14.36 -4.58
C ALA A 16 57.82 -14.59 -5.20
N SER A 17 57.08 -15.54 -4.65
CA SER A 17 55.65 -15.74 -4.97
C SER A 17 54.86 -14.66 -4.28
N MET A 18 54.43 -13.62 -5.02
CA MET A 18 53.43 -12.67 -4.56
C MET A 18 52.04 -13.32 -4.59
N LEU A 19 51.54 -13.67 -3.41
CA LEU A 19 50.12 -13.98 -3.22
C LEU A 19 49.31 -12.69 -3.38
N PHE A 20 48.65 -12.53 -4.52
CA PHE A 20 47.58 -11.52 -4.67
C PHE A 20 46.37 -12.04 -3.91
N ALA A 21 46.19 -11.60 -2.65
CA ALA A 21 44.92 -11.71 -1.96
C ALA A 21 43.96 -10.70 -2.58
N SER A 22 43.11 -11.15 -3.51
CA SER A 22 41.97 -10.36 -4.01
C SER A 22 40.98 -10.16 -2.87
N LEU A 23 41.01 -8.98 -2.21
CA LEU A 23 39.94 -8.54 -1.37
C LEU A 23 38.70 -8.32 -2.26
N MET A 24 37.83 -9.34 -2.33
CA MET A 24 36.49 -9.15 -2.76
C MET A 24 35.76 -8.31 -1.69
N THR A 25 35.76 -7.00 -1.85
CA THR A 25 34.82 -6.13 -1.16
C THR A 25 33.44 -6.42 -1.75
N GLY A 26 32.80 -7.46 -1.25
CA GLY A 26 31.38 -7.63 -1.43
C GLY A 26 30.71 -6.38 -0.83
N ASN A 27 30.01 -5.59 -1.63
CA ASN A 27 29.07 -4.62 -1.13
C ASN A 27 28.06 -5.40 -0.29
N ALA A 28 28.25 -5.43 1.01
CA ALA A 28 27.22 -5.83 1.94
C ALA A 28 26.11 -4.78 1.78
N ILE A 29 25.07 -5.10 1.06
CA ILE A 29 23.81 -4.37 1.13
C ILE A 29 23.46 -4.42 2.60
N ALA A 30 23.50 -3.27 3.27
CA ALA A 30 23.15 -3.19 4.68
C ALA A 30 21.73 -3.75 4.78
N ALA A 31 21.58 -4.88 5.46
CA ALA A 31 20.26 -5.41 5.74
C ALA A 31 19.52 -4.37 6.59
N GLY A 32 18.28 -4.06 6.26
CA GLY A 32 17.44 -3.16 7.06
C GLY A 32 17.39 -3.62 8.52
N PRO A 33 16.89 -2.78 9.44
CA PRO A 33 16.88 -3.10 10.87
C PRO A 33 16.14 -4.40 11.14
N ALA A 34 16.61 -5.14 12.15
CA ALA A 34 15.95 -6.38 12.58
C ALA A 34 14.55 -6.07 13.15
N PRO A 35 13.60 -7.01 13.03
CA PRO A 35 12.27 -6.85 13.62
C PRO A 35 12.36 -6.57 15.13
N SER A 36 11.61 -5.56 15.59
CA SER A 36 11.64 -5.05 16.96
C SER A 36 10.42 -5.58 17.75
N PRO A 37 10.65 -6.45 18.76
CA PRO A 37 9.55 -6.98 19.57
C PRO A 37 8.97 -5.92 20.50
N VAL A 38 7.71 -6.11 20.89
CA VAL A 38 7.10 -5.33 21.96
C VAL A 38 7.71 -5.76 23.30
N THR A 39 8.30 -4.80 24.03
CA THR A 39 8.90 -5.05 25.35
C THR A 39 8.13 -4.30 26.44
N PRO A 40 8.21 -4.74 27.73
CA PRO A 40 7.62 -3.99 28.84
C PRO A 40 8.14 -2.54 28.93
N ALA A 41 9.40 -2.31 28.57
CA ALA A 41 10.00 -0.97 28.54
C ALA A 41 9.35 -0.08 27.48
N LEU A 42 9.09 -0.62 26.25
CA LEU A 42 8.37 0.10 25.19
C LEU A 42 6.95 0.45 25.63
N VAL A 43 6.23 -0.51 26.22
CA VAL A 43 4.86 -0.28 26.71
C VAL A 43 4.86 0.81 27.78
N SER A 44 5.77 0.72 28.78
CA SER A 44 5.86 1.74 29.85
C SER A 44 6.21 3.12 29.32
N ALA A 45 7.09 3.23 28.31
CA ALA A 45 7.43 4.49 27.66
C ALA A 45 6.26 5.07 26.85
N ALA A 46 5.55 4.23 26.09
CA ALA A 46 4.37 4.61 25.32
C ALA A 46 3.22 5.11 26.23
N VAL A 47 2.97 4.43 27.36
CA VAL A 47 1.97 4.88 28.35
C VAL A 47 2.34 6.24 28.96
N LYS A 48 3.62 6.55 29.14
CA LYS A 48 4.05 7.88 29.61
C LYS A 48 3.81 8.97 28.56
N GLU A 49 3.90 8.65 27.28
CA GLU A 49 3.55 9.57 26.19
C GLU A 49 2.03 9.77 26.10
N GLY A 50 1.23 8.76 26.45
CA GLY A 50 -0.20 8.85 26.68
C GLY A 50 -1.06 9.01 25.43
N THR A 51 -0.47 9.25 24.26
CA THR A 51 -1.20 9.45 23.01
C THR A 51 -0.40 8.97 21.79
N VAL A 52 -1.10 8.70 20.70
CA VAL A 52 -0.51 8.49 19.37
C VAL A 52 -1.44 9.09 18.31
N THR A 53 -0.91 9.89 17.40
CA THR A 53 -1.65 10.48 16.28
C THR A 53 -1.46 9.63 15.04
N PHE A 54 -2.57 9.09 14.53
CA PHE A 54 -2.63 8.19 13.39
C PHE A 54 -3.32 8.85 12.20
N TYR A 55 -2.54 9.23 11.18
CA TYR A 55 -3.08 9.72 9.91
C TYR A 55 -3.31 8.53 8.99
N THR A 56 -4.54 8.34 8.51
CA THR A 56 -4.91 7.14 7.76
C THR A 56 -5.88 7.40 6.62
N SER A 57 -5.76 6.60 5.58
CA SER A 57 -6.70 6.55 4.46
C SER A 57 -7.69 5.37 4.53
N ILE A 58 -7.61 4.52 5.57
CA ILE A 58 -8.58 3.45 5.84
C ILE A 58 -9.99 4.06 6.07
N ASP A 59 -11.04 3.29 5.85
CA ASP A 59 -12.40 3.73 6.24
C ASP A 59 -12.43 4.14 7.71
N LEU A 60 -13.17 5.22 8.03
CA LEU A 60 -13.16 5.81 9.35
C LEU A 60 -13.59 4.82 10.44
N GLN A 61 -14.63 4.02 10.19
CA GLN A 61 -15.11 3.06 11.17
C GLN A 61 -14.05 2.00 11.46
N VAL A 62 -13.40 1.47 10.43
CA VAL A 62 -12.32 0.46 10.57
C VAL A 62 -11.14 1.04 11.36
N ALA A 63 -10.74 2.29 11.07
CA ALA A 63 -9.67 2.95 11.82
C ALA A 63 -10.03 3.19 13.30
N GLN A 64 -11.29 3.53 13.58
CA GLN A 64 -11.80 3.69 14.95
C GLN A 64 -11.87 2.36 15.70
N ASP A 65 -12.27 1.29 15.04
CA ASP A 65 -12.31 -0.06 15.65
C ASP A 65 -10.88 -0.53 15.98
N LEU A 66 -9.92 -0.30 15.09
CA LEU A 66 -8.50 -0.57 15.33
C LEU A 66 -7.96 0.24 16.52
N ALA A 67 -8.28 1.54 16.57
CA ALA A 67 -7.89 2.42 17.66
C ALA A 67 -8.49 1.96 19.00
N THR A 68 -9.77 1.60 19.01
CA THR A 68 -10.47 1.10 20.21
C THR A 68 -9.85 -0.19 20.72
N ALA A 69 -9.56 -1.13 19.82
CA ALA A 69 -8.94 -2.40 20.19
C ALA A 69 -7.52 -2.20 20.75
N PHE A 70 -6.73 -1.30 20.15
CA PHE A 70 -5.42 -0.92 20.69
C PHE A 70 -5.52 -0.29 22.08
N GLN A 71 -6.44 0.66 22.30
CA GLN A 71 -6.65 1.33 23.59
C GLN A 71 -7.10 0.36 24.69
N ASN A 72 -7.93 -0.62 24.34
CA ASN A 72 -8.34 -1.67 25.26
C ASN A 72 -7.17 -2.57 25.68
N LYS A 73 -6.25 -2.84 24.75
CA LYS A 73 -5.05 -3.65 25.01
C LYS A 73 -3.98 -2.90 25.78
N TYR A 74 -3.85 -1.60 25.55
CA TYR A 74 -2.84 -0.73 26.16
C TYR A 74 -3.50 0.48 26.84
N PRO A 75 -4.19 0.26 27.98
CA PRO A 75 -4.84 1.35 28.69
C PRO A 75 -3.86 2.44 29.12
N GLY A 76 -4.30 3.69 29.00
CA GLY A 76 -3.48 4.87 29.26
C GLY A 76 -2.89 5.50 28.00
N ILE A 77 -3.14 4.94 26.81
CA ILE A 77 -2.77 5.53 25.51
C ILE A 77 -4.04 5.82 24.71
N THR A 78 -4.21 7.06 24.25
CA THR A 78 -5.29 7.47 23.35
C THR A 78 -4.80 7.52 21.92
N VAL A 79 -5.56 6.93 20.99
CA VAL A 79 -5.29 7.04 19.55
C VAL A 79 -6.11 8.18 18.95
N GLN A 80 -5.43 9.18 18.44
CA GLN A 80 -6.05 10.29 17.70
C GLN A 80 -6.07 9.94 16.21
N VAL A 81 -7.25 9.55 15.71
CA VAL A 81 -7.43 9.15 14.31
C VAL A 81 -7.76 10.37 13.47
N GLU A 82 -6.91 10.67 12.50
CA GLU A 82 -7.13 11.67 11.45
C GLU A 82 -7.32 10.96 10.11
N ARG A 83 -8.57 10.89 9.65
CA ARG A 83 -8.92 10.18 8.42
C ARG A 83 -9.16 11.13 7.26
N SER A 84 -8.43 10.92 6.14
CA SER A 84 -8.69 11.59 4.87
C SER A 84 -8.32 10.68 3.68
N GLY A 85 -8.54 11.15 2.44
CA GLY A 85 -7.98 10.47 1.27
C GLY A 85 -6.44 10.56 1.28
N ALA A 86 -5.77 9.53 0.74
CA ALA A 86 -4.31 9.42 0.80
C ALA A 86 -3.59 10.65 0.24
N GLU A 87 -4.07 11.20 -0.89
CA GLU A 87 -3.48 12.38 -1.49
C GLU A 87 -3.62 13.66 -0.62
N ARG A 88 -4.73 13.79 0.11
CA ARG A 88 -4.92 14.90 1.06
C ARG A 88 -4.03 14.75 2.29
N ILE A 89 -3.86 13.53 2.79
CA ILE A 89 -2.91 13.23 3.86
C ILE A 89 -1.50 13.57 3.41
N TYR A 90 -1.12 13.17 2.20
CA TYR A 90 0.18 13.49 1.63
C TYR A 90 0.42 15.00 1.57
N GLN A 91 -0.51 15.76 1.03
CA GLN A 91 -0.44 17.23 0.96
C GLN A 91 -0.34 17.86 2.34
N ARG A 92 -1.13 17.37 3.31
CA ARG A 92 -1.11 17.87 4.69
C ARG A 92 0.24 17.62 5.36
N ILE A 93 0.76 16.40 5.29
CA ILE A 93 2.08 16.06 5.87
C ILE A 93 3.18 16.90 5.21
N THR A 94 3.16 17.07 3.90
CA THR A 94 4.13 17.92 3.19
C THR A 94 4.08 19.36 3.73
N GLN A 95 2.89 19.97 3.85
CA GLN A 95 2.74 21.32 4.40
C GLN A 95 3.16 21.43 5.86
N GLU A 96 2.87 20.41 6.69
CA GLU A 96 3.29 20.35 8.09
C GLU A 96 4.83 20.31 8.17
N TYR A 97 5.50 19.44 7.41
CA TYR A 97 6.97 19.34 7.40
C TYR A 97 7.65 20.62 6.86
N ASP A 98 7.12 21.20 5.79
CA ASP A 98 7.61 22.48 5.24
C ASP A 98 7.50 23.61 6.29
N SER A 99 6.47 23.56 7.12
CA SER A 99 6.24 24.51 8.22
C SER A 99 6.96 24.14 9.51
N LYS A 100 7.73 23.04 9.54
CA LYS A 100 8.40 22.47 10.73
C LYS A 100 7.41 22.09 11.84
N ILE A 101 6.23 21.66 11.45
CA ILE A 101 5.18 21.14 12.33
C ILE A 101 5.18 19.62 12.21
N HIS A 102 5.21 18.93 13.34
CA HIS A 102 5.29 17.47 13.39
C HIS A 102 4.19 16.93 14.29
N ASN A 103 2.96 16.80 13.73
CA ASN A 103 1.79 16.35 14.51
C ASN A 103 1.53 14.86 14.39
N VAL A 104 2.01 14.22 13.33
CA VAL A 104 1.71 12.83 13.01
C VAL A 104 2.78 11.90 13.55
N ASP A 105 2.36 10.82 14.21
CA ASP A 105 3.24 9.77 14.76
C ASP A 105 3.32 8.56 13.82
N VAL A 106 2.18 8.13 13.30
CA VAL A 106 2.07 7.00 12.37
C VAL A 106 1.23 7.42 11.18
N VAL A 107 1.76 7.18 10.00
CA VAL A 107 1.05 7.39 8.73
C VAL A 107 0.72 6.06 8.09
N ASP A 108 -0.49 5.97 7.54
CA ASP A 108 -0.97 4.90 6.68
C ASP A 108 -1.59 5.50 5.42
N SER A 109 -1.14 5.02 4.28
CA SER A 109 -1.61 5.46 2.97
C SER A 109 -2.06 4.27 2.11
N SER A 110 -3.17 4.43 1.39
CA SER A 110 -3.56 3.52 0.31
C SER A 110 -2.72 3.71 -0.96
N ASP A 111 -1.77 4.62 -0.94
CA ASP A 111 -0.75 4.79 -1.97
C ASP A 111 0.63 4.59 -1.35
N ALA A 112 1.23 3.43 -1.58
CA ALA A 112 2.56 3.12 -1.06
C ALA A 112 3.66 4.03 -1.68
N ALA A 113 3.41 4.66 -2.83
CA ALA A 113 4.32 5.64 -3.44
C ALA A 113 4.53 6.86 -2.54
N ASN A 114 3.51 7.26 -1.76
CA ASN A 114 3.65 8.34 -0.77
C ASN A 114 4.70 8.00 0.30
N LEU A 115 4.77 6.72 0.73
CA LEU A 115 5.77 6.27 1.71
C LEU A 115 7.19 6.26 1.11
N VAL A 116 7.31 5.97 -0.20
CA VAL A 116 8.58 6.08 -0.92
C VAL A 116 9.07 7.52 -0.92
N ASP A 117 8.19 8.49 -1.17
CA ASP A 117 8.53 9.91 -1.14
C ASP A 117 8.87 10.39 0.28
N TYR A 118 8.08 10.04 1.31
CA TYR A 118 8.42 10.35 2.70
C TYR A 118 9.79 9.78 3.11
N LYS A 119 10.12 8.57 2.67
CA LYS A 119 11.44 7.97 2.89
C LYS A 119 12.55 8.79 2.21
N LYS A 120 12.37 9.19 0.94
CA LYS A 120 13.34 10.03 0.21
C LYS A 120 13.59 11.36 0.89
N ASN A 121 12.54 11.96 1.45
CA ASN A 121 12.63 13.22 2.19
C ASN A 121 13.18 13.05 3.62
N GLY A 122 13.42 11.82 4.08
CA GLY A 122 13.94 11.54 5.42
C GLY A 122 12.92 11.76 6.54
N TRP A 123 11.62 11.70 6.23
CA TRP A 123 10.52 11.93 7.18
C TRP A 123 10.09 10.67 7.93
N LEU A 124 10.50 9.49 7.47
CA LEU A 124 10.21 8.23 8.15
C LEU A 124 11.35 7.79 9.09
N ALA A 125 11.00 7.12 10.17
CA ALA A 125 11.93 6.39 11.02
C ALA A 125 12.07 4.95 10.51
N ALA A 126 13.29 4.44 10.41
CA ALA A 126 13.53 3.04 10.15
C ALA A 126 13.10 2.20 11.37
N TYR A 127 11.99 1.50 11.24
CA TYR A 127 11.42 0.66 12.30
C TYR A 127 10.65 -0.51 11.71
N VAL A 128 11.06 -1.74 12.01
CA VAL A 128 10.41 -2.96 11.53
C VAL A 128 9.60 -3.58 12.67
N PRO A 129 8.26 -3.59 12.59
CA PRO A 129 7.42 -4.31 13.55
C PRO A 129 7.75 -5.81 13.60
N ALA A 130 7.54 -6.42 14.78
CA ALA A 130 7.95 -7.80 15.06
C ALA A 130 7.44 -8.82 14.00
N GLU A 131 6.17 -8.71 13.62
CA GLU A 131 5.55 -9.66 12.68
C GLU A 131 5.92 -9.44 11.21
N VAL A 132 6.38 -8.23 10.83
CA VAL A 132 6.69 -7.87 9.44
C VAL A 132 7.80 -8.74 8.85
N GLY A 133 8.68 -9.29 9.69
CA GLY A 133 9.69 -10.26 9.25
C GLY A 133 9.12 -11.50 8.53
N LYS A 134 7.88 -11.88 8.81
CA LYS A 134 7.17 -13.04 8.24
C LYS A 134 6.46 -12.72 6.91
N TRP A 135 6.35 -11.45 6.56
CA TRP A 135 5.59 -11.00 5.39
C TRP A 135 6.37 -11.21 4.09
N PRO A 136 5.70 -11.32 2.94
CA PRO A 136 6.35 -11.42 1.64
C PRO A 136 7.34 -10.26 1.43
N VAL A 137 8.49 -10.54 0.85
CA VAL A 137 9.56 -9.53 0.65
C VAL A 137 9.07 -8.30 -0.13
N ARG A 138 8.18 -8.51 -1.11
CA ARG A 138 7.59 -7.42 -1.91
C ARG A 138 6.71 -6.45 -1.12
N GLN A 139 6.27 -6.85 0.08
CA GLN A 139 5.40 -6.07 0.94
C GLN A 139 6.16 -5.37 2.07
N ARG A 140 7.48 -5.29 1.95
CA ARG A 140 8.38 -4.68 2.93
C ARG A 140 9.37 -3.76 2.24
N ASP A 141 9.56 -2.57 2.77
CA ASP A 141 10.69 -1.74 2.38
C ASP A 141 12.00 -2.42 2.81
N PRO A 142 12.99 -2.59 1.91
CA PRO A 142 14.24 -3.29 2.25
C PRO A 142 15.06 -2.61 3.36
N ASP A 143 14.90 -1.29 3.52
CA ASP A 143 15.60 -0.51 4.55
C ASP A 143 14.76 -0.37 5.84
N GLY A 144 13.55 -0.93 5.87
CA GLY A 144 12.70 -1.02 7.06
C GLY A 144 11.97 0.26 7.46
N PHE A 145 11.71 1.18 6.54
CA PHE A 145 10.98 2.41 6.82
C PHE A 145 9.46 2.24 6.81
N PHE A 146 8.94 1.30 6.02
CA PHE A 146 7.51 1.01 5.93
C PHE A 146 7.25 -0.44 5.51
N ALA A 147 6.02 -0.89 5.67
CA ALA A 147 5.55 -2.16 5.13
C ALA A 147 4.08 -2.04 4.72
N SER A 148 3.63 -2.94 3.85
CA SER A 148 2.22 -3.01 3.46
C SER A 148 1.39 -3.56 4.60
N ASP A 149 0.53 -2.74 5.17
CA ASP A 149 -0.33 -3.11 6.30
C ASP A 149 -1.62 -3.80 5.88
N ARG A 150 -2.02 -3.66 4.62
CA ARG A 150 -3.23 -4.25 4.05
C ARG A 150 -3.16 -4.37 2.54
N ALA A 151 -4.07 -5.16 1.98
CA ALA A 151 -4.42 -5.12 0.57
C ALA A 151 -5.92 -4.84 0.40
N THR A 152 -6.27 -4.20 -0.72
CA THR A 152 -7.63 -4.12 -1.24
C THR A 152 -7.62 -4.31 -2.75
N LEU A 153 -8.74 -4.79 -3.29
CA LEU A 153 -8.93 -4.87 -4.74
C LEU A 153 -9.77 -3.69 -5.20
N SER A 154 -9.37 -3.10 -6.32
CA SER A 154 -10.18 -2.11 -7.03
C SER A 154 -11.06 -2.86 -8.02
N VAL A 155 -12.35 -3.00 -7.70
CA VAL A 155 -13.26 -3.93 -8.37
C VAL A 155 -14.31 -3.22 -9.23
N LEU A 156 -14.86 -3.95 -10.18
CA LEU A 156 -16.14 -3.60 -10.80
C LEU A 156 -17.29 -4.06 -9.90
N GLY A 157 -18.45 -3.47 -10.09
CA GLY A 157 -19.67 -3.90 -9.41
C GLY A 157 -20.92 -3.38 -10.08
N TYR A 158 -22.04 -4.01 -9.77
CA TYR A 158 -23.35 -3.56 -10.26
C TYR A 158 -24.43 -3.68 -9.18
N ASN A 159 -25.47 -2.86 -9.32
CA ASN A 159 -26.63 -2.92 -8.44
C ASN A 159 -27.58 -4.02 -8.91
N THR A 160 -27.80 -5.04 -8.08
CA THR A 160 -28.58 -6.24 -8.41
C THR A 160 -30.10 -6.01 -8.54
N LYS A 161 -30.60 -4.86 -8.06
CA LYS A 161 -32.00 -4.45 -8.29
C LYS A 161 -32.19 -3.77 -9.64
N LEU A 162 -31.12 -3.22 -10.22
CA LEU A 162 -31.17 -2.44 -11.46
C LEU A 162 -30.67 -3.23 -12.68
N ILE A 163 -29.78 -4.20 -12.46
CA ILE A 163 -29.15 -5.00 -13.52
C ILE A 163 -29.28 -6.48 -13.16
N GLN A 164 -29.79 -7.27 -14.11
CA GLN A 164 -29.80 -8.73 -13.99
C GLN A 164 -28.37 -9.29 -14.17
N PRO A 165 -28.00 -10.38 -13.50
CA PRO A 165 -26.66 -10.98 -13.61
C PRO A 165 -26.22 -11.31 -15.05
N ALA A 166 -27.17 -11.64 -15.93
CA ALA A 166 -26.90 -11.96 -17.34
C ALA A 166 -26.46 -10.73 -18.14
N ASP A 167 -26.94 -9.52 -17.76
CA ASP A 167 -26.70 -8.26 -18.45
C ASP A 167 -25.54 -7.44 -17.84
N ALA A 168 -25.02 -7.89 -16.69
CA ALA A 168 -23.95 -7.20 -15.97
C ALA A 168 -22.62 -7.24 -16.73
N PRO A 169 -21.79 -6.19 -16.61
CA PRO A 169 -20.45 -6.20 -17.18
C PRO A 169 -19.57 -7.24 -16.47
N LYS A 170 -18.77 -8.00 -17.23
CA LYS A 170 -17.87 -9.06 -16.73
C LYS A 170 -16.40 -8.74 -16.97
N SER A 171 -16.13 -7.71 -17.76
CA SER A 171 -14.81 -7.30 -18.20
C SER A 171 -14.70 -5.78 -18.28
N TYR A 172 -13.47 -5.28 -18.32
CA TYR A 172 -13.26 -3.86 -18.62
C TYR A 172 -13.77 -3.49 -20.03
N ALA A 173 -13.60 -4.40 -20.99
CA ALA A 173 -14.06 -4.18 -22.34
C ALA A 173 -15.57 -3.95 -22.41
N ASP A 174 -16.36 -4.65 -21.60
CA ASP A 174 -17.83 -4.50 -21.57
C ASP A 174 -18.26 -3.09 -21.18
N LEU A 175 -17.47 -2.38 -20.37
CA LEU A 175 -17.78 -1.01 -19.95
C LEU A 175 -17.66 0.03 -21.05
N LEU A 176 -17.08 -0.33 -22.20
CA LEU A 176 -17.03 0.52 -23.40
C LEU A 176 -18.31 0.46 -24.23
N ASP A 177 -19.24 -0.47 -23.93
CA ASP A 177 -20.54 -0.53 -24.59
C ASP A 177 -21.31 0.77 -24.35
N PRO A 178 -21.86 1.43 -25.40
CA PRO A 178 -22.66 2.65 -25.28
C PRO A 178 -23.85 2.55 -24.32
N LYS A 179 -24.35 1.34 -24.02
CA LYS A 179 -25.43 1.13 -23.04
C LYS A 179 -25.04 1.61 -21.63
N TRP A 180 -23.75 1.73 -21.32
CA TRP A 180 -23.23 2.16 -20.02
C TRP A 180 -22.96 3.67 -19.91
N LYS A 181 -23.15 4.41 -21.00
CA LYS A 181 -22.97 5.86 -20.99
C LYS A 181 -23.83 6.51 -19.91
N ASP A 182 -23.23 7.39 -19.09
CA ASP A 182 -23.84 8.05 -17.92
C ASP A 182 -24.40 7.10 -16.84
N LYS A 183 -23.91 5.85 -16.80
CA LYS A 183 -24.35 4.83 -15.83
C LYS A 183 -23.25 4.34 -14.90
N ILE A 184 -22.03 4.82 -15.04
CA ILE A 184 -20.88 4.38 -14.28
C ILE A 184 -20.53 5.41 -13.22
N VAL A 185 -20.13 4.95 -12.04
CA VAL A 185 -19.48 5.76 -10.99
C VAL A 185 -18.06 5.27 -10.76
N LYS A 186 -17.14 6.20 -10.55
CA LYS A 186 -15.73 5.94 -10.17
C LYS A 186 -15.21 7.02 -9.24
N ALA A 187 -14.10 6.77 -8.57
CA ALA A 187 -13.41 7.81 -7.81
C ALA A 187 -12.27 8.47 -8.62
N HIS A 188 -11.78 9.59 -8.11
CA HIS A 188 -10.78 10.42 -8.78
C HIS A 188 -9.39 10.22 -8.18
N PRO A 189 -8.32 9.98 -8.98
CA PRO A 189 -6.97 9.70 -8.49
C PRO A 189 -6.33 10.86 -7.72
N SER A 190 -6.68 12.11 -8.02
CA SER A 190 -6.11 13.26 -7.29
C SER A 190 -6.57 13.40 -5.83
N TYR A 191 -7.50 12.56 -5.40
CA TYR A 191 -7.98 12.55 -4.00
C TYR A 191 -7.80 11.18 -3.32
N SER A 192 -7.69 10.12 -4.12
CA SER A 192 -7.66 8.74 -3.64
C SER A 192 -6.42 8.00 -4.13
N GLY A 193 -5.52 7.67 -3.21
CA GLY A 193 -4.33 6.86 -3.51
C GLY A 193 -4.68 5.47 -4.06
N ASN A 194 -5.78 4.87 -3.60
CA ASN A 194 -6.27 3.61 -4.16
C ASN A 194 -6.53 3.72 -5.67
N ILE A 195 -7.15 4.83 -6.09
CA ILE A 195 -7.44 5.06 -7.51
C ILE A 195 -6.19 5.47 -8.28
N MET A 196 -5.26 6.17 -7.65
CA MET A 196 -3.95 6.47 -8.23
C MET A 196 -3.23 5.17 -8.59
N THR A 197 -3.09 4.25 -7.64
CA THR A 197 -2.47 2.93 -7.87
C THR A 197 -3.23 2.11 -8.91
N ALA A 198 -4.56 2.01 -8.78
CA ALA A 198 -5.38 1.26 -9.74
C ALA A 198 -5.28 1.83 -11.17
N THR A 199 -5.23 3.16 -11.31
CA THR A 199 -5.05 3.81 -12.62
C THR A 199 -3.67 3.51 -13.19
N TYR A 200 -2.61 3.55 -12.36
CA TYR A 200 -1.27 3.16 -12.76
C TYR A 200 -1.23 1.72 -13.27
N GLU A 201 -1.76 0.78 -12.50
CA GLU A 201 -1.78 -0.64 -12.87
C GLU A 201 -2.56 -0.89 -14.17
N LEU A 202 -3.73 -0.27 -14.32
CA LEU A 202 -4.53 -0.36 -15.55
C LEU A 202 -3.81 0.26 -16.74
N SER A 203 -3.06 1.36 -16.53
CA SER A 203 -2.29 2.01 -17.61
C SER A 203 -1.16 1.14 -18.15
N LYS A 204 -0.68 0.17 -17.36
CA LYS A 204 0.38 -0.79 -17.73
C LYS A 204 -0.18 -2.18 -18.08
N ALA A 205 -1.47 -2.41 -17.86
CA ALA A 205 -2.09 -3.72 -18.05
C ALA A 205 -2.14 -4.12 -19.54
N PRO A 206 -1.73 -5.36 -19.88
CA PRO A 206 -1.80 -5.84 -21.25
C PRO A 206 -3.22 -5.80 -21.81
N GLY A 207 -3.40 -5.26 -23.01
CA GLY A 207 -4.69 -5.15 -23.68
C GLY A 207 -5.59 -3.99 -23.20
N LEU A 208 -5.18 -3.26 -22.16
CA LEU A 208 -5.87 -2.09 -21.64
C LEU A 208 -5.04 -0.81 -21.92
N GLY A 209 -4.30 -0.36 -20.95
CA GLY A 209 -3.44 0.80 -21.06
C GLY A 209 -4.18 2.13 -21.19
N TRP A 210 -3.46 3.18 -21.52
CA TRP A 210 -4.02 4.51 -21.75
C TRP A 210 -5.09 4.56 -22.86
N PRO A 211 -4.99 3.78 -23.97
CA PRO A 211 -6.04 3.76 -24.99
C PRO A 211 -7.40 3.28 -24.47
N TYR A 212 -7.42 2.33 -23.53
CA TYR A 212 -8.65 1.89 -22.86
C TYR A 212 -9.23 3.01 -21.97
N LEU A 213 -8.40 3.63 -21.13
CA LEU A 213 -8.81 4.70 -20.21
C LEU A 213 -9.34 5.92 -20.97
N GLN A 214 -8.75 6.25 -22.12
CA GLN A 214 -9.24 7.32 -23.01
C GLN A 214 -10.65 7.01 -23.55
N LYS A 215 -10.89 5.78 -24.00
CA LYS A 215 -12.23 5.35 -24.45
C LYS A 215 -13.24 5.35 -23.30
N LEU A 216 -12.80 4.89 -22.12
CA LEU A 216 -13.64 4.86 -20.92
C LEU A 216 -14.07 6.28 -20.50
N GLY A 217 -13.21 7.28 -20.65
CA GLY A 217 -13.54 8.68 -20.39
C GLY A 217 -14.70 9.22 -21.20
N GLN A 218 -15.00 8.63 -22.37
CA GLN A 218 -16.15 9.01 -23.22
C GLN A 218 -17.50 8.53 -22.68
N GLN A 219 -17.51 7.70 -21.62
CA GLN A 219 -18.73 7.14 -21.01
C GLN A 219 -19.47 8.13 -20.09
N GLN A 220 -19.01 9.37 -19.93
CA GLN A 220 -19.63 10.39 -19.06
C GLN A 220 -19.82 9.86 -17.62
N ILE A 221 -18.72 9.42 -17.03
CA ILE A 221 -18.71 8.75 -15.72
C ILE A 221 -18.92 9.77 -14.58
N MET A 222 -19.79 9.41 -13.62
CA MET A 222 -19.88 10.16 -12.36
C MET A 222 -18.58 9.99 -11.58
N GLN A 223 -17.92 11.09 -11.26
CA GLN A 223 -16.70 11.09 -10.45
C GLN A 223 -16.98 11.52 -9.02
N VAL A 224 -16.42 10.77 -8.07
CA VAL A 224 -16.47 11.06 -6.63
C VAL A 224 -15.05 11.18 -6.06
N GLN A 225 -14.90 11.76 -4.87
CA GLN A 225 -13.57 12.08 -4.35
C GLN A 225 -12.88 10.86 -3.70
N SER A 226 -13.61 10.04 -2.96
CA SER A 226 -13.05 8.91 -2.22
C SER A 226 -13.40 7.59 -2.88
N SER A 227 -12.46 6.64 -2.94
CA SER A 227 -12.73 5.25 -3.38
C SER A 227 -13.70 4.48 -2.47
N THR A 228 -14.05 5.03 -1.29
CA THR A 228 -15.11 4.47 -0.44
C THR A 228 -16.51 4.87 -0.88
N GLU A 229 -16.65 5.84 -1.78
CA GLU A 229 -17.95 6.38 -2.22
C GLU A 229 -18.60 5.58 -3.37
N PRO A 230 -17.89 5.05 -4.39
CA PRO A 230 -18.52 4.32 -5.47
C PRO A 230 -19.41 3.16 -5.00
N PRO A 231 -19.03 2.31 -4.02
CA PRO A 231 -19.92 1.28 -3.49
C PRO A 231 -21.20 1.86 -2.86
N LYS A 232 -21.11 3.01 -2.19
CA LYS A 232 -22.28 3.69 -1.59
C LYS A 232 -23.24 4.22 -2.66
N LYS A 233 -22.69 4.87 -3.70
CA LYS A 233 -23.49 5.35 -4.84
C LYS A 233 -24.17 4.20 -5.59
N LEU A 234 -23.45 3.09 -5.73
CA LEU A 234 -23.98 1.86 -6.31
C LEU A 234 -25.13 1.30 -5.47
N ALA A 235 -24.97 1.19 -4.14
CA ALA A 235 -25.99 0.70 -3.22
C ALA A 235 -27.27 1.53 -3.28
N LEU A 236 -27.15 2.86 -3.35
CA LEU A 236 -28.26 3.80 -3.47
C LEU A 236 -28.92 3.81 -4.86
N GLY A 237 -28.31 3.16 -5.86
CA GLY A 237 -28.82 3.15 -7.22
C GLY A 237 -28.61 4.45 -8.00
N GLU A 238 -27.78 5.37 -7.50
CA GLU A 238 -27.45 6.62 -8.21
C GLU A 238 -26.72 6.36 -9.53
N ARG A 239 -25.94 5.30 -9.58
CA ARG A 239 -25.35 4.71 -10.79
C ARG A 239 -25.45 3.19 -10.68
N PRO A 240 -25.91 2.51 -11.74
CA PRO A 240 -26.09 1.06 -11.71
C PRO A 240 -24.80 0.26 -11.81
N VAL A 241 -23.68 0.88 -12.22
CA VAL A 241 -22.37 0.23 -12.39
C VAL A 241 -21.28 1.03 -11.65
N MET A 242 -20.36 0.33 -11.02
CA MET A 242 -19.16 0.86 -10.38
C MET A 242 -17.93 0.36 -11.13
N PHE A 243 -16.98 1.28 -11.45
CA PHE A 243 -15.76 0.92 -12.17
C PHE A 243 -14.61 0.50 -11.25
N ASP A 244 -14.28 1.28 -10.24
CA ASP A 244 -13.07 1.15 -9.42
C ASP A 244 -13.33 1.35 -7.93
N GLY A 245 -14.41 0.77 -7.42
CA GLY A 245 -14.70 0.81 -6.00
C GLY A 245 -13.82 -0.15 -5.21
N ASN A 246 -13.58 0.18 -3.95
CA ASN A 246 -12.89 -0.72 -3.04
C ASN A 246 -13.73 -1.97 -2.76
N GLU A 247 -13.13 -3.15 -2.93
CA GLU A 247 -13.75 -4.44 -2.60
C GLU A 247 -14.29 -4.45 -1.16
N TYR A 248 -13.46 -4.08 -0.20
CA TYR A 248 -13.82 -4.15 1.22
C TYR A 248 -15.03 -3.27 1.58
N ASN A 249 -15.15 -2.07 1.01
CA ASN A 249 -16.32 -1.23 1.22
C ASN A 249 -17.59 -1.81 0.58
N ALA A 250 -17.46 -2.47 -0.56
CA ALA A 250 -18.59 -3.19 -1.17
C ALA A 250 -19.00 -4.39 -0.32
N LEU A 251 -18.05 -5.17 0.23
CA LEU A 251 -18.32 -6.28 1.12
C LEU A 251 -19.02 -5.84 2.41
N MET A 252 -18.52 -4.79 3.07
CA MET A 252 -19.18 -4.21 4.26
C MET A 252 -20.64 -3.81 3.99
N LEU A 253 -20.95 -3.30 2.80
CA LEU A 253 -22.32 -2.96 2.41
C LEU A 253 -23.15 -4.21 2.09
N ILE A 254 -22.57 -5.22 1.45
CA ILE A 254 -23.21 -6.51 1.18
C ILE A 254 -23.61 -7.20 2.48
N ASP A 255 -22.78 -7.16 3.52
CA ASP A 255 -23.09 -7.71 4.85
C ASP A 255 -24.31 -7.04 5.49
N THR A 256 -24.57 -5.78 5.14
CA THR A 256 -25.82 -5.07 5.52
C THR A 256 -26.94 -5.23 4.48
N GLN A 257 -26.86 -6.24 3.61
CA GLN A 257 -27.85 -6.58 2.57
C GLN A 257 -28.04 -5.52 1.50
N ALA A 258 -27.02 -4.68 1.24
CA ALA A 258 -27.05 -3.77 0.10
C ALA A 258 -27.12 -4.56 -1.23
N PRO A 259 -27.87 -4.06 -2.23
CA PRO A 259 -28.07 -4.77 -3.50
C PRO A 259 -26.84 -4.61 -4.42
N ILE A 260 -25.68 -5.11 -4.00
CA ILE A 260 -24.42 -5.03 -4.72
C ILE A 260 -23.94 -6.43 -5.11
N ALA A 261 -23.46 -6.58 -6.34
CA ALA A 261 -22.63 -7.71 -6.74
C ALA A 261 -21.25 -7.19 -7.18
N ILE A 262 -20.20 -7.83 -6.67
CA ILE A 262 -18.81 -7.56 -7.05
C ILE A 262 -18.46 -8.38 -8.29
N VAL A 263 -17.72 -7.78 -9.21
CA VAL A 263 -17.18 -8.42 -10.40
C VAL A 263 -15.65 -8.26 -10.41
N TYR A 264 -14.95 -9.38 -10.50
CA TYR A 264 -13.51 -9.44 -10.75
C TYR A 264 -13.30 -9.59 -12.25
N PRO A 265 -12.80 -8.57 -12.96
CA PRO A 265 -12.69 -8.60 -14.42
C PRO A 265 -11.76 -9.71 -14.92
N ALA A 266 -12.12 -10.31 -16.03
CA ALA A 266 -11.37 -11.42 -16.63
C ALA A 266 -9.93 -11.02 -17.03
N GLU A 267 -9.71 -9.75 -17.38
CA GLU A 267 -8.39 -9.20 -17.70
C GLU A 267 -7.47 -9.15 -16.49
N GLY A 268 -8.03 -8.97 -15.30
CA GLY A 268 -7.34 -8.86 -14.01
C GLY A 268 -7.91 -7.71 -13.19
N THR A 269 -7.64 -7.72 -11.89
CA THR A 269 -8.14 -6.74 -10.92
C THR A 269 -6.95 -6.03 -10.27
N PRO A 270 -6.91 -4.69 -10.19
CA PRO A 270 -5.87 -3.98 -9.47
C PRO A 270 -5.81 -4.38 -7.99
N LEU A 271 -4.63 -4.78 -7.53
CA LEU A 271 -4.33 -5.11 -6.14
C LEU A 271 -3.57 -3.95 -5.51
N VAL A 272 -4.28 -3.12 -4.79
CA VAL A 272 -3.69 -1.98 -4.11
C VAL A 272 -3.16 -2.40 -2.74
N SER A 273 -1.86 -2.21 -2.55
CA SER A 273 -1.20 -2.41 -1.25
C SER A 273 -1.17 -1.07 -0.51
N GLY A 274 -1.90 -0.97 0.61
CA GLY A 274 -1.70 0.10 1.56
C GLY A 274 -0.38 -0.10 2.31
N ALA A 275 0.23 0.97 2.79
CA ALA A 275 1.48 0.90 3.53
C ALA A 275 1.48 1.86 4.72
N ALA A 276 2.12 1.43 5.82
CA ALA A 276 2.24 2.21 7.03
C ALA A 276 3.69 2.33 7.50
N GLY A 277 4.01 3.48 8.11
CA GLY A 277 5.32 3.80 8.64
C GLY A 277 5.26 4.72 9.86
N VAL A 278 6.32 4.74 10.64
CA VAL A 278 6.51 5.65 11.77
C VAL A 278 7.14 6.94 11.28
N MET A 279 6.57 8.08 11.65
CA MET A 279 7.16 9.38 11.35
C MET A 279 8.37 9.64 12.27
N LYS A 280 9.45 10.15 11.66
CA LYS A 280 10.74 10.32 12.38
C LYS A 280 10.66 11.36 13.49
N ASP A 281 9.99 12.46 13.21
CA ASP A 281 9.92 13.62 14.10
C ASP A 281 8.57 13.71 14.83
N GLY A 282 7.79 12.61 14.83
CA GLY A 282 6.52 12.52 15.54
C GLY A 282 6.69 12.72 17.05
N PRO A 283 5.72 13.40 17.71
CA PRO A 283 5.86 13.79 19.13
C PRO A 283 5.83 12.61 20.10
N HIS A 284 5.31 11.44 19.71
CA HIS A 284 5.12 10.28 20.58
C HIS A 284 5.79 9.01 20.01
N PRO A 285 7.15 8.98 19.93
CA PRO A 285 7.88 7.93 19.20
C PRO A 285 7.73 6.52 19.78
N ASN A 286 7.49 6.37 21.09
CA ASN A 286 7.29 5.05 21.70
C ASN A 286 5.85 4.57 21.51
N ALA A 287 4.87 5.44 21.64
CA ALA A 287 3.47 5.13 21.33
C ALA A 287 3.29 4.79 19.85
N ALA A 288 3.97 5.52 18.93
CA ALA A 288 4.01 5.21 17.51
C ALA A 288 4.55 3.80 17.23
N ARG A 289 5.69 3.43 17.84
CA ARG A 289 6.29 2.09 17.70
C ARG A 289 5.41 1.00 18.28
N LEU A 290 4.73 1.26 19.39
CA LEU A 290 3.80 0.31 19.97
C LEU A 290 2.55 0.14 19.10
N PHE A 291 1.99 1.25 18.59
CA PHE A 291 0.80 1.23 17.74
C PHE A 291 1.07 0.54 16.40
N ILE A 292 2.20 0.83 15.74
CA ILE A 292 2.53 0.16 14.48
C ILE A 292 2.81 -1.34 14.67
N ASN A 293 3.38 -1.76 15.81
CA ASN A 293 3.49 -3.17 16.16
C ASN A 293 2.10 -3.82 16.31
N TYR A 294 1.14 -3.12 16.88
CA TYR A 294 -0.23 -3.61 17.01
C TYR A 294 -0.91 -3.71 15.64
N LEU A 295 -0.79 -2.69 14.81
CA LEU A 295 -1.32 -2.68 13.42
C LEU A 295 -0.86 -3.91 12.64
N PHE A 296 0.43 -4.27 12.75
CA PHE A 296 1.01 -5.42 12.05
C PHE A 296 0.90 -6.75 12.80
N SER A 297 0.40 -6.76 14.04
CA SER A 297 0.20 -7.99 14.82
C SER A 297 -0.89 -8.88 14.21
N VAL A 298 -0.87 -10.17 14.56
CA VAL A 298 -1.95 -11.10 14.15
C VAL A 298 -3.31 -10.57 14.61
N GLU A 299 -3.41 -10.01 15.81
CA GLU A 299 -4.65 -9.45 16.38
C GLU A 299 -5.15 -8.25 15.55
N GLY A 300 -4.29 -7.25 15.30
CA GLY A 300 -4.64 -6.08 14.51
C GLY A 300 -4.99 -6.44 13.07
N GLN A 301 -4.22 -7.33 12.45
CA GLN A 301 -4.47 -7.80 11.10
C GLN A 301 -5.76 -8.64 10.99
N GLN A 302 -6.06 -9.48 11.99
CA GLN A 302 -7.31 -10.24 12.01
C GLN A 302 -8.51 -9.31 12.12
N LEU A 303 -8.43 -8.24 12.93
CA LEU A 303 -9.47 -7.22 13.02
C LEU A 303 -9.69 -6.53 11.66
N LEU A 304 -8.63 -6.11 10.99
CA LEU A 304 -8.75 -5.49 9.65
C LEU A 304 -9.45 -6.43 8.65
N VAL A 305 -9.21 -7.73 8.74
CA VAL A 305 -9.80 -8.73 7.83
C VAL A 305 -11.25 -9.08 8.22
N THR A 306 -11.56 -9.22 9.49
CA THR A 306 -12.89 -9.71 9.92
C THR A 306 -13.92 -8.60 10.10
N THR A 307 -13.49 -7.42 10.56
CA THR A 307 -14.38 -6.27 10.79
C THR A 307 -14.28 -5.26 9.64
N GLY A 308 -13.06 -5.08 9.13
CA GLY A 308 -12.80 -4.12 8.06
C GLY A 308 -12.97 -4.67 6.65
N GLU A 309 -13.21 -5.97 6.48
CA GLU A 309 -13.27 -6.65 5.17
C GLU A 309 -12.04 -6.42 4.27
N LEU A 310 -10.92 -5.97 4.87
CA LEU A 310 -9.63 -5.80 4.18
C LEU A 310 -8.94 -7.16 3.97
N ARG A 311 -7.91 -7.19 3.13
CA ARG A 311 -7.05 -8.36 2.95
C ARG A 311 -5.71 -8.13 3.63
N SER A 312 -5.11 -9.19 4.16
CA SER A 312 -3.82 -9.15 4.84
C SER A 312 -2.74 -9.86 4.05
N PHE A 313 -1.50 -9.38 4.16
CA PHE A 313 -0.31 -10.08 3.69
C PHE A 313 0.34 -10.95 4.77
N ASN A 314 -0.19 -10.93 5.99
CA ASN A 314 0.31 -11.79 7.07
C ASN A 314 -0.14 -13.24 6.82
N PRO A 315 0.79 -14.20 6.66
CA PRO A 315 0.45 -15.59 6.36
C PRO A 315 -0.29 -16.32 7.50
N GLY A 316 -0.32 -15.74 8.71
CA GLY A 316 -1.04 -16.28 9.87
C GLY A 316 -2.51 -15.88 9.93
N ILE A 317 -3.01 -15.07 8.99
CA ILE A 317 -4.39 -14.58 8.98
C ILE A 317 -5.30 -15.52 8.20
N THR A 318 -6.49 -15.75 8.74
CA THR A 318 -7.54 -16.52 8.06
C THR A 318 -8.58 -15.57 7.47
N GLU A 319 -8.76 -15.62 6.15
CA GLU A 319 -9.82 -14.87 5.46
C GLU A 319 -11.19 -15.56 5.65
N PRO A 320 -12.30 -14.79 5.66
CA PRO A 320 -13.66 -15.36 5.69
C PRO A 320 -13.90 -16.35 4.57
N ALA A 321 -14.53 -17.49 4.85
CA ALA A 321 -14.81 -18.53 3.86
C ALA A 321 -15.76 -18.07 2.74
N SER A 322 -16.58 -17.06 2.99
CA SER A 322 -17.49 -16.43 2.01
C SER A 322 -16.74 -15.60 0.96
N ARG A 323 -15.50 -15.18 1.24
CA ARG A 323 -14.72 -14.33 0.35
C ARG A 323 -14.05 -15.15 -0.76
N VAL A 324 -14.02 -14.61 -1.98
CA VAL A 324 -13.24 -15.20 -3.05
C VAL A 324 -11.75 -15.14 -2.68
N PRO A 325 -11.04 -16.27 -2.56
CA PRO A 325 -9.62 -16.27 -2.22
C PRO A 325 -8.79 -15.49 -3.24
N LEU A 326 -7.81 -14.72 -2.77
CA LEU A 326 -6.95 -13.93 -3.64
C LEU A 326 -6.24 -14.79 -4.70
N SER A 327 -5.91 -16.04 -4.37
CA SER A 327 -5.30 -17.01 -5.30
C SER A 327 -6.17 -17.39 -6.50
N LYS A 328 -7.48 -17.11 -6.44
CA LYS A 328 -8.42 -17.33 -7.55
C LYS A 328 -8.70 -16.08 -8.38
N ILE A 329 -8.15 -14.94 -7.98
CA ILE A 329 -8.34 -13.66 -8.66
C ILE A 329 -7.05 -13.35 -9.43
N LYS A 330 -7.17 -13.11 -10.73
CA LYS A 330 -6.06 -12.56 -11.49
C LYS A 330 -5.87 -11.11 -11.07
N VAL A 331 -4.66 -10.75 -10.64
CA VAL A 331 -4.38 -9.40 -10.14
C VAL A 331 -3.33 -8.69 -10.99
N PHE A 332 -3.45 -7.37 -11.05
CA PHE A 332 -2.38 -6.45 -11.42
C PHE A 332 -1.69 -5.98 -10.15
N THR A 333 -0.41 -5.65 -10.22
CA THR A 333 0.35 -5.14 -9.07
C THR A 333 1.30 -4.04 -9.53
N ALA A 334 1.43 -2.99 -8.70
CA ALA A 334 2.39 -1.92 -8.90
C ALA A 334 3.68 -2.14 -8.10
N ASP A 335 4.79 -1.63 -8.62
CA ASP A 335 5.96 -1.31 -7.82
C ASP A 335 5.81 0.14 -7.34
N PRO A 336 5.80 0.42 -6.02
CA PRO A 336 5.56 1.77 -5.50
C PRO A 336 6.60 2.80 -5.98
N ALA A 337 7.86 2.38 -6.17
CA ALA A 337 8.92 3.29 -6.62
C ALA A 337 8.78 3.65 -8.11
N GLU A 338 8.26 2.74 -8.93
CA GLU A 338 7.95 3.03 -10.32
C GLU A 338 6.64 3.83 -10.45
N GLN A 339 5.66 3.56 -9.61
CA GLN A 339 4.42 4.33 -9.57
C GLN A 339 4.68 5.79 -9.17
N GLU A 340 5.52 6.04 -8.18
CA GLU A 340 5.87 7.38 -7.72
C GLU A 340 6.38 8.27 -8.86
N LYS A 341 7.20 7.71 -9.76
CA LYS A 341 7.71 8.43 -10.95
C LYS A 341 6.61 8.76 -11.97
N ALA A 342 5.49 8.04 -11.93
CA ALA A 342 4.41 8.18 -12.91
C ALA A 342 3.24 9.07 -12.43
N VAL A 343 3.27 9.58 -11.20
CA VAL A 343 2.16 10.33 -10.58
C VAL A 343 1.72 11.51 -11.42
N ASP A 344 2.66 12.32 -11.92
CA ASP A 344 2.35 13.50 -12.74
C ASP A 344 1.75 13.11 -14.10
N GLU A 345 2.29 12.06 -14.75
CA GLU A 345 1.72 11.52 -16.00
C GLU A 345 0.28 11.05 -15.78
N ILE A 346 0.03 10.36 -14.67
CA ILE A 346 -1.31 9.86 -14.33
C ILE A 346 -2.28 11.03 -14.17
N LYS A 347 -1.92 12.04 -13.37
CA LYS A 347 -2.76 13.23 -13.12
C LYS A 347 -3.07 13.96 -14.42
N GLN A 348 -2.05 14.17 -15.26
CA GLN A 348 -2.20 14.85 -16.54
C GLN A 348 -3.14 14.10 -17.50
N LYS A 349 -2.86 12.81 -17.75
CA LYS A 349 -3.67 12.00 -18.67
C LYS A 349 -5.08 11.77 -18.16
N TYR A 350 -5.21 11.62 -16.84
CA TYR A 350 -6.53 11.47 -16.26
C TYR A 350 -7.38 12.73 -16.47
N SER A 351 -6.83 13.92 -16.21
CA SER A 351 -7.51 15.19 -16.47
C SER A 351 -7.89 15.34 -17.93
N GLU A 352 -6.98 14.98 -18.86
CA GLU A 352 -7.24 15.02 -20.29
C GLU A 352 -8.42 14.12 -20.72
N TYR A 353 -8.48 12.89 -20.18
CA TYR A 353 -9.45 11.88 -20.64
C TYR A 353 -10.80 11.96 -19.92
N PHE A 354 -10.82 12.39 -18.67
CA PHE A 354 -12.03 12.42 -17.84
C PHE A 354 -12.55 13.84 -17.56
N GLY A 355 -11.87 14.88 -18.05
CA GLY A 355 -12.38 16.26 -18.05
C GLY A 355 -12.42 16.93 -16.69
N THR A 356 -11.36 16.78 -15.86
CA THR A 356 -11.31 17.31 -14.48
C THR A 356 -10.14 18.24 -14.24
#